data_03b3d7d333351c96afc1cfe89e06f02c
#
_entry.id   03b3d7d333351c96afc1cfe89e06f02c
#
_cell.length_a   1.000
_cell.length_b   1.000
_cell.length_c   1.000
_cell.angle_alpha   90.00
_cell.angle_beta   90.00
_cell.angle_gamma   90.00
#
_symmetry.space_group_name_H-M   'P 1'
#
loop_
_entity.id
_entity.type
_entity.pdbx_description
1 polymer ?
#
loop_
_entity_poly.entity_id
_entity_poly.type
_entity_poly.pdbx_seq_one_letter_code
_entity_poly.pdbx_strand_id
1 'polypeptide(L)'
;KYMKVYLFSFVFCFFLWSCDKKTVVEKVVEEIPMDIKIERFDKLFFESKPEQLQKIKKQYPFFFPTGIPDSVWVNKIQNPLWRELYGEVQKKFSDIEPVRSDLVTLFKHVKHYFPKTKTPKVITVIAEMDYNNKVIYADSLVIISLELYLGKDHKFYEFPKYIKQNFEQRQMMPDVVSSFATTQVNFGKDKTLLTQMMYYGKQMYLKDLLLPEYTDAEKMGYTPKEISWCQDNETYIWRYFLENDMLYSDEPKLTSRFIAPAPFSKFYLEIDNESPGRI
;
A
#
# COMPACT_ATOMS: atom_id res chain seq x y z
N LYS A 1 -71.70 18.88 -20.24
CA LYS A 1 -71.08 19.18 -18.91
C LYS A 1 -69.95 18.23 -18.66
N TYR A 2 -68.74 18.68 -18.97
CA TYR A 2 -67.53 17.85 -18.74
C TYR A 2 -66.96 18.22 -17.38
N MET A 3 -66.86 17.23 -16.50
CA MET A 3 -66.23 17.35 -15.20
C MET A 3 -64.76 16.91 -15.34
N LYS A 4 -63.83 17.86 -15.25
CA LYS A 4 -62.38 17.57 -15.28
C LYS A 4 -61.97 17.01 -13.92
N VAL A 5 -61.56 15.74 -13.93
CA VAL A 5 -60.93 15.10 -12.80
C VAL A 5 -59.44 15.45 -12.88
N TYR A 6 -58.93 16.25 -11.95
CA TYR A 6 -57.47 16.46 -11.76
C TYR A 6 -56.91 15.33 -10.93
N LEU A 7 -56.21 14.42 -11.61
CA LEU A 7 -55.42 13.39 -10.96
C LEU A 7 -54.14 14.07 -10.41
N PHE A 8 -54.10 14.29 -9.10
CA PHE A 8 -52.92 14.83 -8.40
C PHE A 8 -51.94 13.68 -8.21
N SER A 9 -50.96 13.59 -9.13
CA SER A 9 -49.88 12.61 -9.04
C SER A 9 -48.89 13.07 -7.95
N PHE A 10 -49.02 12.50 -6.75
CA PHE A 10 -48.12 12.72 -5.63
C PHE A 10 -46.87 11.89 -5.87
N VAL A 11 -45.85 12.52 -6.53
CA VAL A 11 -44.52 11.91 -6.67
C VAL A 11 -43.85 11.95 -5.30
N PHE A 12 -43.94 10.85 -4.57
CA PHE A 12 -43.23 10.65 -3.31
C PHE A 12 -41.78 10.36 -3.64
N CYS A 13 -40.94 11.41 -3.69
CA CYS A 13 -39.50 11.26 -3.75
C CYS A 13 -39.01 10.66 -2.43
N PHE A 14 -38.87 9.34 -2.39
CA PHE A 14 -38.08 8.68 -1.37
C PHE A 14 -36.61 9.09 -1.56
N PHE A 15 -36.19 10.12 -0.85
CA PHE A 15 -34.78 10.30 -0.53
C PHE A 15 -34.36 9.10 0.30
N LEU A 16 -33.79 8.09 -0.36
CA LEU A 16 -33.00 7.06 0.30
C LEU A 16 -31.77 7.76 0.89
N TRP A 17 -31.92 8.32 2.07
CA TRP A 17 -30.80 8.59 2.94
C TRP A 17 -30.24 7.21 3.31
N SER A 18 -29.30 6.73 2.49
CA SER A 18 -28.37 5.69 2.91
C SER A 18 -27.51 6.32 4.00
N CYS A 19 -28.02 6.25 5.21
CA CYS A 19 -27.26 6.57 6.40
C CYS A 19 -26.35 5.34 6.60
N ASP A 20 -25.14 5.38 6.06
CA ASP A 20 -24.08 4.42 6.43
C ASP A 20 -23.88 4.55 7.95
N LYS A 21 -24.51 3.64 8.67
CA LYS A 21 -24.39 3.60 10.13
C LYS A 21 -22.99 3.12 10.43
N LYS A 22 -22.09 4.06 10.72
CA LYS A 22 -20.73 3.75 11.21
C LYS A 22 -20.81 2.68 12.29
N THR A 23 -19.94 1.71 12.22
CA THR A 23 -19.80 0.68 13.23
C THR A 23 -19.43 1.30 14.58
N VAL A 24 -19.60 0.53 15.65
CA VAL A 24 -19.19 0.99 17.00
C VAL A 24 -17.68 1.30 17.03
N VAL A 25 -16.89 0.48 16.32
CA VAL A 25 -15.43 0.65 16.23
C VAL A 25 -15.09 1.96 15.53
N GLU A 26 -15.70 2.26 14.39
CA GLU A 26 -15.46 3.49 13.63
C GLU A 26 -15.73 4.75 14.45
N LYS A 27 -16.81 4.75 15.26
CA LYS A 27 -17.12 5.87 16.16
C LYS A 27 -16.03 6.08 17.21
N VAL A 28 -15.55 4.99 17.83
CA VAL A 28 -14.47 5.05 18.84
C VAL A 28 -13.15 5.52 18.19
N VAL A 29 -12.84 5.01 17.01
CA VAL A 29 -11.61 5.38 16.27
C VAL A 29 -11.63 6.86 15.88
N GLU A 30 -12.76 7.40 15.44
CA GLU A 30 -12.87 8.83 15.08
C GLU A 30 -12.53 9.77 16.23
N GLU A 31 -12.84 9.40 17.46
CA GLU A 31 -12.56 10.21 18.66
C GLU A 31 -11.09 10.18 19.09
N ILE A 32 -10.27 9.27 18.53
CA ILE A 32 -8.86 9.18 18.88
C ILE A 32 -8.12 10.42 18.37
N PRO A 33 -7.49 11.22 19.24
CA PRO A 33 -6.69 12.35 18.79
C PRO A 33 -5.46 11.86 18.06
N MET A 34 -5.24 12.36 16.83
CA MET A 34 -4.11 12.00 16.00
C MET A 34 -3.67 13.21 15.18
N ASP A 35 -2.39 13.55 15.29
CA ASP A 35 -1.76 14.54 14.43
C ASP A 35 -0.50 13.93 13.81
N ILE A 36 -0.45 13.91 12.48
CA ILE A 36 0.68 13.40 11.72
C ILE A 36 1.28 14.54 10.91
N LYS A 37 2.58 14.76 11.15
CA LYS A 37 3.37 15.71 10.38
C LYS A 37 4.15 14.96 9.30
N ILE A 38 4.02 15.42 8.06
CA ILE A 38 4.78 14.89 6.94
C ILE A 38 5.96 15.83 6.67
N GLU A 39 7.16 15.32 6.80
CA GLU A 39 8.37 16.01 6.38
C GLU A 39 8.67 15.70 4.91
N ARG A 40 8.59 16.70 4.07
CA ARG A 40 8.87 16.63 2.63
C ARG A 40 10.37 16.65 2.37
N PHE A 41 11.08 15.55 2.70
CA PHE A 41 12.51 15.43 2.41
C PHE A 41 12.76 15.43 0.89
N ASP A 42 11.86 14.93 0.09
CA ASP A 42 11.90 15.04 -1.37
C ASP A 42 12.05 16.50 -1.82
N LYS A 43 11.30 17.43 -1.25
CA LYS A 43 11.46 18.86 -1.53
C LYS A 43 12.76 19.42 -0.96
N LEU A 44 12.99 19.18 0.33
CA LEU A 44 14.18 19.68 1.02
C LEU A 44 15.47 19.31 0.28
N PHE A 45 15.57 18.07 -0.21
CA PHE A 45 16.75 17.58 -0.90
C PHE A 45 16.88 18.16 -2.32
N PHE A 46 15.85 18.05 -3.15
CA PHE A 46 15.91 18.47 -4.55
C PHE A 46 15.84 19.99 -4.75
N GLU A 47 15.34 20.74 -3.79
CA GLU A 47 15.33 22.22 -3.83
C GLU A 47 16.60 22.83 -3.19
N SER A 48 17.44 22.03 -2.55
CA SER A 48 18.64 22.50 -1.90
C SER A 48 19.73 22.89 -2.90
N LYS A 49 20.56 23.86 -2.48
CA LYS A 49 21.83 24.18 -3.14
C LYS A 49 22.94 23.26 -2.62
N PRO A 50 24.00 23.00 -3.41
CA PRO A 50 25.13 22.16 -2.97
C PRO A 50 25.71 22.52 -1.62
N GLU A 51 25.75 23.81 -1.30
CA GLU A 51 26.32 24.37 -0.03
C GLU A 51 25.47 23.96 1.18
N GLN A 52 24.19 23.61 0.97
CA GLN A 52 23.27 23.20 2.03
C GLN A 52 23.35 21.71 2.35
N LEU A 53 24.01 20.90 1.51
CA LEU A 53 24.06 19.46 1.63
C LEU A 53 24.59 19.00 3.00
N GLN A 54 25.63 19.66 3.53
CA GLN A 54 26.19 19.30 4.84
C GLN A 54 25.18 19.49 5.99
N LYS A 55 24.35 20.52 5.91
CA LYS A 55 23.29 20.77 6.88
C LYS A 55 22.21 19.66 6.80
N ILE A 56 21.83 19.29 5.59
CA ILE A 56 20.83 18.23 5.35
C ILE A 56 21.36 16.88 5.85
N LYS A 57 22.61 16.53 5.56
CA LYS A 57 23.28 15.32 6.06
C LYS A 57 23.29 15.23 7.57
N LYS A 58 23.52 16.34 8.26
CA LYS A 58 23.48 16.39 9.74
C LYS A 58 22.05 16.19 10.28
N GLN A 59 21.03 16.70 9.58
CA GLN A 59 19.62 16.60 9.98
C GLN A 59 19.03 15.22 9.72
N TYR A 60 19.44 14.55 8.64
CA TYR A 60 18.94 13.26 8.19
C TYR A 60 20.07 12.25 7.90
N PRO A 61 20.92 11.95 8.90
CA PRO A 61 22.12 11.13 8.66
C PRO A 61 21.82 9.74 8.11
N PHE A 62 20.65 9.18 8.40
CA PHE A 62 20.24 7.85 7.96
C PHE A 62 19.96 7.77 6.45
N PHE A 63 19.78 8.88 5.74
CA PHE A 63 19.67 8.89 4.28
C PHE A 63 21.03 8.98 3.57
N PHE A 64 22.10 9.20 4.31
CA PHE A 64 23.44 9.45 3.75
C PHE A 64 24.45 8.45 4.31
N PRO A 65 24.53 7.23 3.74
CA PRO A 65 25.48 6.22 4.19
C PRO A 65 26.91 6.73 4.21
N THR A 66 27.67 6.32 5.21
CA THR A 66 29.10 6.63 5.31
C THR A 66 29.88 6.08 4.11
N GLY A 67 30.85 6.84 3.62
CA GLY A 67 31.69 6.42 2.49
C GLY A 67 31.17 6.86 1.11
N ILE A 68 29.96 7.39 1.01
CA ILE A 68 29.46 7.98 -0.26
C ILE A 68 29.90 9.44 -0.37
N PRO A 69 30.70 9.81 -1.40
CA PRO A 69 31.14 11.18 -1.60
C PRO A 69 30.00 12.16 -1.81
N ASP A 70 30.17 13.40 -1.36
CA ASP A 70 29.16 14.47 -1.54
C ASP A 70 28.85 14.75 -3.01
N SER A 71 29.82 14.55 -3.90
CA SER A 71 29.62 14.72 -5.35
C SER A 71 28.50 13.84 -5.91
N VAL A 72 28.28 12.65 -5.34
CA VAL A 72 27.17 11.74 -5.74
C VAL A 72 25.83 12.41 -5.47
N TRP A 73 25.67 12.99 -4.30
CA TRP A 73 24.43 13.66 -3.88
C TRP A 73 24.20 14.97 -4.64
N VAL A 74 25.26 15.76 -4.85
CA VAL A 74 25.19 16.96 -5.67
C VAL A 74 24.80 16.63 -7.11
N ASN A 75 25.42 15.60 -7.69
CA ASN A 75 25.05 15.11 -9.02
C ASN A 75 23.59 14.65 -9.08
N LYS A 76 23.08 13.95 -8.05
CA LYS A 76 21.69 13.52 -7.99
C LYS A 76 20.72 14.71 -8.00
N ILE A 77 21.02 15.77 -7.23
CA ILE A 77 20.21 17.01 -7.19
C ILE A 77 20.19 17.71 -8.56
N GLN A 78 21.30 17.70 -9.29
CA GLN A 78 21.47 18.45 -10.54
C GLN A 78 21.13 17.64 -11.80
N ASN A 79 21.07 16.32 -11.72
CA ASN A 79 20.87 15.45 -12.85
C ASN A 79 19.50 15.69 -13.50
N PRO A 80 19.41 15.90 -14.83
CA PRO A 80 18.17 16.20 -15.54
C PRO A 80 17.06 15.17 -15.34
N LEU A 81 17.40 13.88 -15.33
CA LEU A 81 16.42 12.79 -15.14
C LEU A 81 15.80 12.82 -13.74
N TRP A 82 16.63 13.01 -12.71
CA TRP A 82 16.15 13.17 -11.34
C TRP A 82 15.32 14.44 -11.16
N ARG A 83 15.70 15.52 -11.83
CA ARG A 83 14.92 16.78 -11.82
C ARG A 83 13.57 16.61 -12.50
N GLU A 84 13.51 15.85 -13.60
CA GLU A 84 12.26 15.53 -14.28
C GLU A 84 11.36 14.68 -13.38
N LEU A 85 11.89 13.60 -12.79
CA LEU A 85 11.16 12.77 -11.83
C LEU A 85 10.64 13.58 -10.64
N TYR A 86 11.50 14.43 -10.08
CA TYR A 86 11.09 15.36 -9.03
C TYR A 86 9.92 16.25 -9.47
N GLY A 87 9.99 16.81 -10.68
CA GLY A 87 8.90 17.61 -11.25
C GLY A 87 7.57 16.86 -11.32
N GLU A 88 7.59 15.60 -11.77
CA GLU A 88 6.37 14.75 -11.84
C GLU A 88 5.83 14.44 -10.42
N VAL A 89 6.72 14.17 -9.46
CA VAL A 89 6.32 13.99 -8.06
C VAL A 89 5.67 15.25 -7.49
N GLN A 90 6.26 16.45 -7.74
CA GLN A 90 5.68 17.70 -7.25
C GLN A 90 4.34 18.02 -7.92
N LYS A 91 4.19 17.69 -9.19
CA LYS A 91 2.93 17.85 -9.92
C LYS A 91 1.83 16.96 -9.32
N LYS A 92 2.13 15.70 -9.02
CA LYS A 92 1.17 14.74 -8.44
C LYS A 92 0.84 15.05 -6.98
N PHE A 93 1.86 15.38 -6.18
CA PHE A 93 1.77 15.63 -4.74
C PHE A 93 2.04 17.11 -4.41
N SER A 94 1.49 18.02 -5.22
CA SER A 94 1.50 19.47 -4.95
C SER A 94 0.82 19.78 -3.64
N ASP A 95 -0.32 19.15 -3.40
CA ASP A 95 -1.00 19.08 -2.11
C ASP A 95 -0.78 17.70 -1.49
N ILE A 96 -0.19 17.68 -0.30
CA ILE A 96 0.08 16.47 0.47
C ILE A 96 -1.03 16.17 1.51
N GLU A 97 -1.98 17.08 1.66
CA GLU A 97 -3.03 16.98 2.68
C GLU A 97 -3.90 15.73 2.53
N PRO A 98 -4.29 15.27 1.32
CA PRO A 98 -4.99 14.01 1.17
C PRO A 98 -4.21 12.81 1.73
N VAL A 99 -2.90 12.75 1.48
CA VAL A 99 -2.03 11.68 2.02
C VAL A 99 -1.93 11.79 3.56
N ARG A 100 -1.83 13.03 4.09
CA ARG A 100 -1.82 13.24 5.54
C ARG A 100 -3.13 12.78 6.18
N SER A 101 -4.26 13.09 5.58
CA SER A 101 -5.59 12.67 6.04
C SER A 101 -5.74 11.15 6.08
N ASP A 102 -5.30 10.46 5.02
CA ASP A 102 -5.32 9.00 4.95
C ASP A 102 -4.43 8.37 6.04
N LEU A 103 -3.23 8.93 6.26
CA LEU A 103 -2.34 8.50 7.33
C LEU A 103 -2.94 8.73 8.72
N VAL A 104 -3.59 9.87 8.96
CA VAL A 104 -4.27 10.15 10.22
C VAL A 104 -5.36 9.11 10.48
N THR A 105 -6.19 8.81 9.48
CA THR A 105 -7.23 7.78 9.57
C THR A 105 -6.62 6.41 9.87
N LEU A 106 -5.62 6.00 9.12
CA LEU A 106 -4.91 4.75 9.33
C LEU A 106 -4.34 4.64 10.75
N PHE A 107 -3.60 5.66 11.21
CA PHE A 107 -2.93 5.59 12.51
C PHE A 107 -3.88 5.78 13.71
N LYS A 108 -5.08 6.28 13.50
CA LYS A 108 -6.17 6.16 14.48
C LYS A 108 -6.57 4.70 14.68
N HIS A 109 -6.75 3.92 13.60
CA HIS A 109 -7.01 2.48 13.68
C HIS A 109 -5.83 1.75 14.32
N VAL A 110 -4.61 2.06 13.90
CA VAL A 110 -3.40 1.49 14.54
C VAL A 110 -3.41 1.79 16.05
N LYS A 111 -3.72 3.00 16.46
CA LYS A 111 -3.75 3.36 17.89
C LYS A 111 -4.84 2.63 18.66
N HIS A 112 -5.98 2.38 18.03
CA HIS A 112 -7.07 1.60 18.62
C HIS A 112 -6.67 0.15 18.90
N TYR A 113 -6.14 -0.54 17.88
CA TYR A 113 -5.78 -1.96 17.99
C TYR A 113 -4.42 -2.20 18.64
N PHE A 114 -3.50 -1.24 18.53
CA PHE A 114 -2.14 -1.28 19.06
C PHE A 114 -1.85 -0.04 19.92
N PRO A 115 -2.46 0.07 21.10
CA PRO A 115 -2.43 1.30 21.91
C PRO A 115 -1.04 1.72 22.37
N LYS A 116 -0.07 0.79 22.38
CA LYS A 116 1.33 1.08 22.73
C LYS A 116 2.13 1.69 21.57
N THR A 117 1.62 1.64 20.34
CA THR A 117 2.28 2.20 19.18
C THR A 117 2.37 3.72 19.29
N LYS A 118 3.55 4.27 19.06
CA LYS A 118 3.77 5.73 19.02
C LYS A 118 3.25 6.30 17.71
N THR A 119 2.78 7.54 17.74
CA THR A 119 2.47 8.28 16.51
C THR A 119 3.74 8.42 15.68
N PRO A 120 3.73 8.00 14.41
CA PRO A 120 4.93 8.02 13.61
C PRO A 120 5.28 9.42 13.12
N LYS A 121 6.56 9.65 12.96
CA LYS A 121 7.08 10.70 12.10
C LYS A 121 7.06 10.18 10.65
N VAL A 122 6.49 10.94 9.73
CA VAL A 122 6.42 10.55 8.32
C VAL A 122 7.39 11.40 7.51
N ILE A 123 8.19 10.77 6.67
CA ILE A 123 9.13 11.43 5.76
C ILE A 123 8.86 10.94 4.35
N THR A 124 8.67 11.86 3.42
CA THR A 124 8.57 11.52 1.99
C THR A 124 9.90 11.67 1.30
N VAL A 125 10.21 10.75 0.42
CA VAL A 125 11.46 10.71 -0.35
C VAL A 125 11.19 10.51 -1.84
N ILE A 126 12.22 10.72 -2.66
CA ILE A 126 12.37 10.18 -4.01
C ILE A 126 13.63 9.31 -3.97
N ALA A 127 13.44 8.00 -4.01
CA ALA A 127 14.50 7.01 -3.97
C ALA A 127 14.87 6.53 -5.39
N GLU A 128 15.31 5.30 -5.54
CA GLU A 128 15.78 4.75 -6.83
C GLU A 128 14.77 3.77 -7.44
N MET A 129 13.48 4.07 -7.29
CA MET A 129 12.37 3.21 -7.74
C MET A 129 12.46 1.78 -7.20
N ASP A 130 12.92 1.63 -5.96
CA ASP A 130 12.94 0.34 -5.28
C ASP A 130 11.52 -0.08 -4.88
N TYR A 131 10.87 -0.81 -5.77
CA TYR A 131 9.50 -1.26 -5.57
C TYR A 131 9.34 -2.29 -4.44
N ASN A 132 10.43 -2.87 -3.93
CA ASN A 132 10.39 -3.76 -2.77
C ASN A 132 10.28 -2.97 -1.45
N ASN A 133 10.76 -1.73 -1.45
CA ASN A 133 10.79 -0.85 -0.28
C ASN A 133 10.03 0.47 -0.54
N LYS A 134 8.83 0.38 -1.11
CA LYS A 134 7.99 1.57 -1.37
C LYS A 134 7.68 2.35 -0.10
N VAL A 135 7.48 1.63 0.99
CA VAL A 135 7.27 2.18 2.34
C VAL A 135 8.14 1.41 3.32
N ILE A 136 8.80 2.13 4.21
CA ILE A 136 9.54 1.56 5.32
C ILE A 136 8.93 2.07 6.62
N TYR A 137 8.42 1.15 7.44
CA TYR A 137 8.02 1.42 8.82
C TYR A 137 9.07 0.85 9.78
N ALA A 138 9.70 1.73 10.56
CA ALA A 138 10.72 1.33 11.52
C ALA A 138 10.53 2.12 12.82
N ASP A 139 10.23 1.41 13.90
CA ASP A 139 9.98 1.96 15.25
C ASP A 139 8.82 2.99 15.26
N SER A 140 9.09 4.26 15.07
CA SER A 140 8.09 5.32 14.95
C SER A 140 8.36 6.24 13.75
N LEU A 141 9.01 5.69 12.74
CA LEU A 141 9.33 6.38 11.48
C LEU A 141 8.63 5.67 10.33
N VAL A 142 7.98 6.44 9.45
CA VAL A 142 7.44 5.98 8.16
C VAL A 142 8.14 6.75 7.05
N ILE A 143 8.80 6.04 6.16
CA ILE A 143 9.41 6.62 4.96
C ILE A 143 8.59 6.17 3.76
N ILE A 144 8.18 7.12 2.91
CA ILE A 144 7.35 6.86 1.73
C ILE A 144 8.06 7.36 0.48
N SER A 145 8.32 6.47 -0.46
CA SER A 145 8.90 6.76 -1.78
C SER A 145 7.80 7.23 -2.74
N LEU A 146 7.62 8.57 -2.85
CA LEU A 146 6.49 9.17 -3.60
C LEU A 146 6.51 8.85 -5.09
N GLU A 147 7.70 8.66 -5.66
CA GLU A 147 7.88 8.35 -7.08
C GLU A 147 7.27 7.01 -7.49
N LEU A 148 6.89 6.17 -6.54
CA LEU A 148 6.24 4.88 -6.80
C LEU A 148 4.70 4.94 -6.73
N TYR A 149 4.12 6.16 -6.69
CA TYR A 149 2.67 6.40 -6.60
C TYR A 149 2.16 7.45 -7.60
N LEU A 150 2.84 7.59 -8.75
CA LEU A 150 2.49 8.57 -9.78
C LEU A 150 1.32 8.13 -10.68
N GLY A 151 0.92 6.87 -10.59
CA GLY A 151 -0.06 6.22 -11.45
C GLY A 151 0.57 5.11 -12.29
N LYS A 152 -0.08 3.95 -12.38
CA LYS A 152 0.46 2.71 -13.00
C LYS A 152 0.99 2.86 -14.44
N ASP A 153 0.45 3.83 -15.19
CA ASP A 153 0.81 4.05 -16.59
C ASP A 153 1.80 5.23 -16.76
N HIS A 154 2.43 5.66 -15.65
CA HIS A 154 3.38 6.76 -15.70
C HIS A 154 4.62 6.40 -16.52
N LYS A 155 5.12 7.36 -17.32
CA LYS A 155 6.21 7.19 -18.30
C LYS A 155 7.52 6.65 -17.73
N PHE A 156 7.79 6.86 -16.44
CA PHE A 156 8.98 6.32 -15.77
C PHE A 156 8.87 4.85 -15.35
N TYR A 157 7.70 4.21 -15.54
CA TYR A 157 7.48 2.84 -15.06
C TYR A 157 7.70 1.80 -16.16
N GLU A 158 8.95 1.46 -16.40
CA GLU A 158 9.36 0.36 -17.28
C GLU A 158 9.34 -1.00 -16.55
N PHE A 159 8.30 -1.22 -15.72
CA PHE A 159 8.13 -2.45 -14.95
C PHE A 159 7.06 -3.37 -15.58
N PRO A 160 7.15 -4.69 -15.34
CA PRO A 160 6.07 -5.61 -15.68
C PRO A 160 4.73 -5.18 -15.11
N LYS A 161 3.63 -5.50 -15.80
CA LYS A 161 2.28 -5.07 -15.42
C LYS A 161 1.93 -5.41 -13.97
N TYR A 162 2.26 -6.63 -13.51
CA TYR A 162 1.94 -7.10 -12.16
C TYR A 162 2.66 -6.32 -11.04
N ILE A 163 3.76 -5.62 -11.36
CA ILE A 163 4.45 -4.73 -10.42
C ILE A 163 3.81 -3.34 -10.47
N LYS A 164 3.77 -2.72 -11.67
CA LYS A 164 3.34 -1.33 -11.79
C LYS A 164 1.84 -1.11 -11.59
N GLN A 165 1.00 -2.15 -11.64
CA GLN A 165 -0.44 -2.02 -11.36
C GLN A 165 -0.73 -1.47 -9.95
N ASN A 166 0.22 -1.60 -9.02
CA ASN A 166 0.13 -1.14 -7.64
C ASN A 166 0.85 0.20 -7.40
N PHE A 167 1.27 0.91 -8.46
CA PHE A 167 1.91 2.22 -8.34
C PHE A 167 0.88 3.37 -8.40
N GLU A 168 -0.24 3.14 -7.74
CA GLU A 168 -1.34 4.10 -7.59
C GLU A 168 -1.35 4.69 -6.18
N GLN A 169 -1.72 5.97 -6.05
CA GLN A 169 -1.79 6.63 -4.74
C GLN A 169 -2.66 5.84 -3.73
N ARG A 170 -3.74 5.22 -4.20
CA ARG A 170 -4.63 4.41 -3.37
C ARG A 170 -3.91 3.19 -2.75
N GLN A 171 -2.82 2.71 -3.35
CA GLN A 171 -2.02 1.61 -2.80
C GLN A 171 -1.05 2.04 -1.68
N MET A 172 -0.90 3.34 -1.45
CA MET A 172 0.05 3.84 -0.44
C MET A 172 -0.31 3.34 0.97
N MET A 173 -1.56 3.42 1.40
CA MET A 173 -1.97 2.96 2.73
C MET A 173 -1.86 1.44 2.89
N PRO A 174 -2.31 0.58 1.95
CA PRO A 174 -2.00 -0.85 1.96
C PRO A 174 -0.51 -1.17 2.09
N ASP A 175 0.37 -0.39 1.46
CA ASP A 175 1.82 -0.57 1.59
C ASP A 175 2.34 -0.13 2.97
N VAL A 176 1.81 0.96 3.54
CA VAL A 176 2.13 1.37 4.92
C VAL A 176 1.73 0.26 5.91
N VAL A 177 0.53 -0.31 5.77
CA VAL A 177 0.09 -1.43 6.62
C VAL A 177 0.95 -2.66 6.40
N SER A 178 1.34 -2.98 5.17
CA SER A 178 2.23 -4.11 4.90
C SER A 178 3.56 -3.96 5.65
N SER A 179 4.17 -2.77 5.57
CA SER A 179 5.43 -2.50 6.28
C SER A 179 5.25 -2.51 7.80
N PHE A 180 4.17 -1.94 8.32
CA PHE A 180 3.82 -2.02 9.75
C PHE A 180 3.62 -3.48 10.21
N ALA A 181 2.88 -4.27 9.43
CA ALA A 181 2.54 -5.64 9.77
C ALA A 181 3.77 -6.54 9.94
N THR A 182 4.85 -6.31 9.18
CA THR A 182 6.10 -7.06 9.34
C THR A 182 6.70 -6.89 10.75
N THR A 183 6.41 -5.79 11.42
CA THR A 183 6.88 -5.53 12.80
C THR A 183 5.96 -6.13 13.87
N GLN A 184 4.73 -6.48 13.52
CA GLN A 184 3.72 -7.00 14.45
C GLN A 184 3.53 -8.52 14.35
N VAL A 185 3.74 -9.08 13.17
CA VAL A 185 3.52 -10.50 12.90
C VAL A 185 4.83 -11.26 12.94
N ASN A 186 4.95 -12.18 13.88
CA ASN A 186 6.10 -13.05 13.95
C ASN A 186 5.99 -14.17 12.91
N PHE A 187 7.09 -14.46 12.22
CA PHE A 187 7.21 -15.65 11.41
C PHE A 187 7.22 -16.90 12.30
N GLY A 188 6.59 -17.98 11.85
CA GLY A 188 6.57 -19.25 12.59
C GLY A 188 7.94 -19.88 12.74
N LYS A 189 8.02 -20.96 13.53
CA LYS A 189 9.29 -21.64 13.82
C LYS A 189 9.81 -22.51 12.67
N ASP A 190 8.90 -23.05 11.87
CA ASP A 190 9.22 -23.86 10.70
C ASP A 190 9.03 -23.06 9.39
N LYS A 191 9.45 -23.65 8.27
CA LYS A 191 9.38 -23.01 6.94
C LYS A 191 8.36 -23.66 6.02
N THR A 192 7.41 -24.42 6.58
CA THR A 192 6.37 -25.07 5.77
C THR A 192 5.52 -24.06 5.01
N LEU A 193 4.92 -24.49 3.91
CA LEU A 193 4.01 -23.64 3.13
C LEU A 193 2.90 -23.09 4.03
N LEU A 194 2.31 -23.92 4.89
CA LEU A 194 1.25 -23.50 5.81
C LEU A 194 1.72 -22.38 6.75
N THR A 195 2.91 -22.51 7.32
CA THR A 195 3.49 -21.47 8.19
C THR A 195 3.67 -20.14 7.45
N GLN A 196 4.09 -20.20 6.19
CA GLN A 196 4.23 -19.02 5.36
C GLN A 196 2.85 -18.41 4.99
N MET A 197 1.89 -19.25 4.61
CA MET A 197 0.51 -18.80 4.37
C MET A 197 -0.08 -18.12 5.61
N MET A 198 0.11 -18.70 6.81
CA MET A 198 -0.33 -18.10 8.07
C MET A 198 0.36 -16.77 8.37
N TYR A 199 1.64 -16.63 8.05
CA TYR A 199 2.37 -15.37 8.22
C TYR A 199 1.79 -14.27 7.34
N TYR A 200 1.60 -14.51 6.06
CA TYR A 200 1.02 -13.53 5.14
C TYR A 200 -0.46 -13.30 5.39
N GLY A 201 -1.23 -14.35 5.70
CA GLY A 201 -2.66 -14.23 6.06
C GLY A 201 -2.89 -13.32 7.28
N LYS A 202 -2.04 -13.43 8.31
CA LYS A 202 -2.09 -12.51 9.46
C LYS A 202 -1.81 -11.05 9.06
N GLN A 203 -0.90 -10.81 8.12
CA GLN A 203 -0.65 -9.47 7.61
C GLN A 203 -1.85 -8.93 6.81
N MET A 204 -2.52 -9.78 6.02
CA MET A 204 -3.75 -9.40 5.33
C MET A 204 -4.88 -9.10 6.31
N TYR A 205 -5.05 -9.90 7.35
CA TYR A 205 -6.01 -9.61 8.42
C TYR A 205 -5.76 -8.26 9.10
N LEU A 206 -4.51 -7.85 9.28
CA LEU A 206 -4.20 -6.50 9.77
C LEU A 206 -4.67 -5.41 8.79
N LYS A 207 -4.61 -5.65 7.47
CA LYS A 207 -5.19 -4.72 6.51
C LYS A 207 -6.71 -4.61 6.65
N ASP A 208 -7.41 -5.71 6.94
CA ASP A 208 -8.85 -5.67 7.18
C ASP A 208 -9.21 -4.80 8.40
N LEU A 209 -8.46 -4.95 9.48
CA LEU A 209 -8.66 -4.16 10.70
C LEU A 209 -8.31 -2.68 10.54
N LEU A 210 -7.24 -2.38 9.81
CA LEU A 210 -6.65 -1.04 9.76
C LEU A 210 -7.14 -0.21 8.58
N LEU A 211 -7.71 -0.86 7.55
CA LEU A 211 -8.20 -0.23 6.33
C LEU A 211 -9.64 -0.69 6.01
N PRO A 212 -10.61 -0.45 6.90
CA PRO A 212 -11.98 -0.93 6.70
C PRO A 212 -12.65 -0.38 5.45
N GLU A 213 -12.25 0.80 4.99
CA GLU A 213 -12.79 1.48 3.80
C GLU A 213 -12.15 1.02 2.47
N TYR A 214 -11.19 0.09 2.53
CA TYR A 214 -10.52 -0.43 1.34
C TYR A 214 -11.15 -1.75 0.91
N THR A 215 -11.29 -1.93 -0.40
CA THR A 215 -11.75 -3.20 -0.97
C THR A 215 -10.69 -4.29 -0.82
N ASP A 216 -11.09 -5.55 -0.90
CA ASP A 216 -10.16 -6.69 -0.85
C ASP A 216 -9.12 -6.60 -1.99
N ALA A 217 -9.54 -6.14 -3.16
CA ALA A 217 -8.63 -5.90 -4.29
C ALA A 217 -7.52 -4.91 -3.93
N GLU A 218 -7.86 -3.77 -3.32
CA GLU A 218 -6.88 -2.76 -2.89
C GLU A 218 -5.97 -3.28 -1.78
N LYS A 219 -6.52 -4.00 -0.78
CA LYS A 219 -5.75 -4.59 0.32
C LYS A 219 -4.75 -5.64 -0.17
N MET A 220 -5.15 -6.46 -1.14
CA MET A 220 -4.31 -7.49 -1.74
C MET A 220 -3.35 -6.94 -2.80
N GLY A 221 -3.61 -5.76 -3.35
CA GLY A 221 -2.93 -5.24 -4.52
C GLY A 221 -3.29 -6.02 -5.79
N TYR A 222 -4.53 -6.48 -5.86
CA TYR A 222 -5.09 -7.23 -6.97
C TYR A 222 -6.06 -6.37 -7.78
N THR A 223 -6.31 -6.78 -9.01
CA THR A 223 -7.45 -6.28 -9.76
C THR A 223 -8.74 -6.95 -9.26
N PRO A 224 -9.92 -6.32 -9.46
CA PRO A 224 -11.20 -6.99 -9.14
C PRO A 224 -11.36 -8.35 -9.82
N LYS A 225 -10.80 -8.53 -11.03
CA LYS A 225 -10.84 -9.78 -11.78
C LYS A 225 -10.00 -10.87 -11.11
N GLU A 226 -8.84 -10.53 -10.59
CA GLU A 226 -7.99 -11.45 -9.83
C GLU A 226 -8.64 -11.88 -8.52
N ILE A 227 -9.35 -10.98 -7.83
CA ILE A 227 -10.13 -11.33 -6.63
C ILE A 227 -11.27 -12.32 -6.99
N SER A 228 -12.04 -12.03 -8.04
CA SER A 228 -13.09 -12.94 -8.49
C SER A 228 -12.52 -14.32 -8.84
N TRP A 229 -11.39 -14.35 -9.55
CA TRP A 229 -10.71 -15.61 -9.87
C TRP A 229 -10.32 -16.40 -8.60
N CYS A 230 -9.79 -15.74 -7.58
CA CYS A 230 -9.44 -16.39 -6.32
C CYS A 230 -10.66 -16.99 -5.63
N GLN A 231 -11.77 -16.25 -5.56
CA GLN A 231 -13.02 -16.69 -4.95
C GLN A 231 -13.61 -17.89 -5.70
N ASP A 232 -13.63 -17.85 -7.02
CA ASP A 232 -14.16 -18.93 -7.87
C ASP A 232 -13.32 -20.21 -7.79
N ASN A 233 -12.02 -20.08 -7.48
CA ASN A 233 -11.08 -21.20 -7.46
C ASN A 233 -10.66 -21.65 -6.04
N GLU A 234 -11.14 -21.04 -4.98
CA GLU A 234 -10.72 -21.33 -3.61
C GLU A 234 -10.77 -22.81 -3.25
N THR A 235 -11.88 -23.49 -3.57
CA THR A 235 -12.05 -24.93 -3.30
C THR A 235 -11.03 -25.79 -4.05
N TYR A 236 -10.72 -25.42 -5.31
CA TYR A 236 -9.74 -26.16 -6.12
C TYR A 236 -8.32 -25.96 -5.59
N ILE A 237 -7.98 -24.73 -5.15
CA ILE A 237 -6.70 -24.39 -4.57
C ILE A 237 -6.46 -25.21 -3.30
N TRP A 238 -7.42 -25.21 -2.38
CA TRP A 238 -7.33 -26.01 -1.15
C TRP A 238 -7.20 -27.50 -1.44
N ARG A 239 -8.02 -28.05 -2.34
CA ARG A 239 -7.92 -29.44 -2.75
C ARG A 239 -6.54 -29.77 -3.30
N TYR A 240 -6.01 -28.91 -4.18
CA TYR A 240 -4.69 -29.09 -4.76
C TYR A 240 -3.57 -29.15 -3.70
N PHE A 241 -3.63 -28.29 -2.70
CA PHE A 241 -2.65 -28.30 -1.61
C PHE A 241 -2.73 -29.56 -0.74
N LEU A 242 -3.95 -30.05 -0.47
CA LEU A 242 -4.17 -31.24 0.33
C LEU A 242 -3.80 -32.53 -0.42
N GLU A 243 -4.22 -32.68 -1.67
CA GLU A 243 -3.97 -33.88 -2.48
C GLU A 243 -2.50 -34.06 -2.85
N ASN A 244 -1.72 -32.99 -2.83
CA ASN A 244 -0.29 -33.03 -3.13
C ASN A 244 0.60 -32.89 -1.90
N ASP A 245 0.08 -33.02 -0.69
CA ASP A 245 0.79 -32.94 0.60
C ASP A 245 1.66 -31.68 0.75
N MET A 246 1.22 -30.55 0.14
CA MET A 246 2.04 -29.33 0.06
C MET A 246 2.06 -28.52 1.34
N LEU A 247 1.01 -28.57 2.17
CA LEU A 247 0.87 -27.68 3.33
C LEU A 247 2.02 -27.80 4.33
N TYR A 248 2.50 -29.02 4.55
CA TYR A 248 3.57 -29.30 5.51
C TYR A 248 4.94 -29.45 4.85
N SER A 249 5.03 -29.20 3.54
CA SER A 249 6.29 -29.19 2.80
C SER A 249 7.04 -27.90 3.06
N ASP A 250 8.35 -27.99 3.27
CA ASP A 250 9.29 -26.86 3.41
C ASP A 250 10.08 -26.59 2.11
N GLU A 251 9.63 -27.13 0.99
CA GLU A 251 10.28 -26.96 -0.30
C GLU A 251 10.30 -25.48 -0.73
N PRO A 252 11.50 -24.86 -0.91
CA PRO A 252 11.61 -23.41 -1.13
C PRO A 252 10.87 -22.89 -2.37
N LYS A 253 10.73 -23.74 -3.40
CA LYS A 253 10.00 -23.33 -4.63
C LYS A 253 8.50 -23.08 -4.41
N LEU A 254 7.90 -23.64 -3.34
CA LEU A 254 6.47 -23.42 -3.05
C LEU A 254 6.18 -21.96 -2.71
N THR A 255 7.09 -21.28 -2.00
CA THR A 255 6.97 -19.85 -1.71
C THR A 255 6.94 -19.02 -2.98
N SER A 256 7.88 -19.24 -3.89
CA SER A 256 7.93 -18.48 -5.15
C SER A 256 6.73 -18.78 -6.06
N ARG A 257 6.20 -20.01 -5.96
CA ARG A 257 5.06 -20.43 -6.78
C ARG A 257 3.71 -19.89 -6.27
N PHE A 258 3.47 -19.92 -4.96
CA PHE A 258 2.15 -19.66 -4.41
C PHE A 258 2.02 -18.36 -3.60
N ILE A 259 3.14 -17.80 -3.15
CA ILE A 259 3.14 -16.62 -2.27
C ILE A 259 3.75 -15.39 -2.96
N ALA A 260 4.78 -15.56 -3.78
CA ALA A 260 5.43 -14.44 -4.45
C ALA A 260 4.51 -13.74 -5.47
N PRO A 261 4.57 -12.40 -5.57
CA PRO A 261 3.76 -11.63 -6.51
C PRO A 261 4.31 -11.73 -7.93
N ALA A 262 4.17 -12.87 -8.56
CA ALA A 262 4.63 -13.02 -9.94
C ALA A 262 3.89 -14.15 -10.64
N PRO A 263 3.83 -14.13 -11.97
CA PRO A 263 3.23 -15.18 -12.77
C PRO A 263 4.10 -16.45 -12.83
N PHE A 264 4.81 -16.79 -11.76
CA PHE A 264 5.65 -18.00 -11.73
C PHE A 264 4.86 -19.29 -11.73
N SER A 265 3.62 -19.24 -11.26
CA SER A 265 2.68 -20.36 -11.31
C SER A 265 2.18 -20.67 -12.72
N LYS A 266 2.39 -19.76 -13.68
CA LYS A 266 1.80 -19.80 -15.02
C LYS A 266 2.48 -20.74 -16.02
N PHE A 267 3.36 -21.58 -15.57
CA PHE A 267 3.99 -22.55 -16.45
C PHE A 267 3.05 -23.75 -16.68
N TYR A 268 2.48 -23.82 -17.88
CA TYR A 268 1.76 -24.97 -18.43
C TYR A 268 0.29 -25.17 -18.04
N LEU A 269 -0.41 -24.18 -17.46
CA LEU A 269 -1.85 -24.30 -17.19
C LEU A 269 -2.64 -23.21 -17.94
N GLU A 270 -3.69 -23.58 -18.65
CA GLU A 270 -4.54 -22.65 -19.42
C GLU A 270 -5.27 -21.63 -18.53
N ILE A 271 -5.60 -22.02 -17.30
CA ILE A 271 -6.32 -21.18 -16.32
C ILE A 271 -5.42 -20.11 -15.68
N ASP A 272 -4.11 -20.19 -15.81
CA ASP A 272 -3.15 -19.37 -15.09
C ASP A 272 -3.07 -17.91 -15.55
N ASN A 273 -3.67 -17.56 -16.69
CA ASN A 273 -3.61 -16.19 -17.21
C ASN A 273 -4.33 -15.17 -16.32
N GLU A 274 -5.25 -15.60 -15.52
CA GLU A 274 -6.03 -14.77 -14.60
C GLU A 274 -5.56 -14.90 -13.14
N SER A 275 -4.75 -15.90 -12.84
CA SER A 275 -4.21 -16.13 -11.49
C SER A 275 -3.25 -15.02 -11.08
N PRO A 276 -3.40 -14.45 -9.88
CA PRO A 276 -2.52 -13.40 -9.38
C PRO A 276 -1.12 -13.88 -8.98
N GLY A 277 -0.85 -15.18 -8.99
CA GLY A 277 0.42 -15.75 -8.52
C GLY A 277 0.49 -15.95 -7.01
N ARG A 278 -0.04 -15.04 -6.21
CA ARG A 278 -0.29 -15.23 -4.78
C ARG A 278 -1.70 -15.75 -4.59
N ILE A 279 -1.84 -16.81 -3.88
CA ILE A 279 -3.16 -17.42 -3.64
C ILE A 279 -3.44 -17.49 -2.15
#